data_66f6233e3b17e19d80a77a4c2ff56bb8
#
_entry.id   66f6233e3b17e19d80a77a4c2ff56bb8
#
_cell.length_a   1.000
_cell.length_b   1.000
_cell.length_c   1.000
_cell.angle_alpha   90.00
_cell.angle_beta   90.00
_cell.angle_gamma   90.00
#
_symmetry.space_group_name_H-M   'P 1'
#
loop_
_entity.id
_entity.type
_entity.pdbx_description
1 polymer ?
#
loop_
_entity_poly.entity_id
_entity_poly.type
_entity_poly.pdbx_seq_one_letter_code
_entity_poly.pdbx_strand_id
1 'polypeptide(L)'
;MSIPTLDKAPYTLHNLPYGVISTTAEPNPRCAVAIGDHALDLAKYAFAGRLASVSKDFGHVEFDHVFGQVRPHQNDELAVDFQLTDHQPSLNTFAAMDWKLRGAVRSQIQQDLKDGAVPETCFVKLSEAKQHLPMQIPGFSDFYTSLEHCQNCSGQMAAAKIPKNWYYAPSVYNSRVSSVVPTPTTLSRPSNVYFKDGIDTEPVYGPTRRLDFELEMGYFVSKPIPHGSTMPVSEAKEHIFGFVLLNDWSARDHQLFEMRPLGPFHSKGFGTSISNWITPLEAL
;
A
#
# COMPACT_ATOMS: atom_id res chain seq x y z
N MET A 1 15.13 -20.80 -16.99
CA MET A 1 13.95 -20.30 -16.26
C MET A 1 12.84 -20.07 -17.27
N SER A 2 11.56 -20.18 -16.88
CA SER A 2 10.47 -19.90 -17.81
C SER A 2 10.24 -18.38 -17.91
N ILE A 3 9.94 -17.92 -19.12
CA ILE A 3 9.54 -16.52 -19.37
C ILE A 3 8.07 -16.37 -18.94
N PRO A 4 7.68 -15.24 -18.30
CA PRO A 4 6.31 -15.02 -17.84
C PRO A 4 5.31 -14.95 -19.01
N THR A 5 4.08 -15.39 -18.75
CA THR A 5 2.97 -15.22 -19.69
C THR A 5 2.37 -13.84 -19.52
N LEU A 6 2.45 -12.96 -20.53
CA LEU A 6 2.14 -11.53 -20.44
C LEU A 6 0.66 -11.22 -20.17
N ASP A 7 -0.25 -12.11 -20.54
CA ASP A 7 -1.70 -11.90 -20.43
C ASP A 7 -2.36 -12.76 -19.32
N LYS A 8 -1.56 -13.35 -18.44
CA LYS A 8 -2.10 -14.17 -17.35
C LYS A 8 -2.59 -13.29 -16.20
N ALA A 9 -3.91 -13.28 -16.00
CA ALA A 9 -4.52 -12.57 -14.88
C ALA A 9 -4.08 -13.16 -13.52
N PRO A 10 -3.98 -12.33 -12.46
CA PRO A 10 -4.31 -10.90 -12.43
C PRO A 10 -3.18 -9.98 -12.91
N TYR A 11 -1.98 -10.50 -13.16
CA TYR A 11 -0.78 -9.71 -13.42
C TYR A 11 -0.45 -9.66 -14.91
N THR A 12 -1.28 -8.96 -15.66
CA THR A 12 -1.12 -8.80 -17.10
C THR A 12 -0.15 -7.66 -17.43
N LEU A 13 0.27 -7.59 -18.70
CA LEU A 13 1.08 -6.49 -19.22
C LEU A 13 0.43 -5.11 -19.03
N HIS A 14 -0.90 -5.04 -18.98
CA HIS A 14 -1.62 -3.79 -18.73
C HIS A 14 -1.64 -3.41 -17.25
N ASN A 15 -1.66 -4.39 -16.33
CA ASN A 15 -1.67 -4.09 -14.91
C ASN A 15 -0.26 -3.74 -14.39
N LEU A 16 0.72 -4.63 -14.54
CA LEU A 16 2.11 -4.47 -14.05
C LEU A 16 2.17 -3.82 -12.66
N PRO A 17 1.59 -4.43 -11.63
CA PRO A 17 1.56 -3.79 -10.32
C PRO A 17 2.93 -3.90 -9.63
N TYR A 18 3.23 -2.87 -8.83
CA TYR A 18 4.50 -2.74 -8.10
C TYR A 18 4.40 -3.37 -6.70
N GLY A 19 5.47 -4.01 -6.26
CA GLY A 19 5.58 -4.62 -4.94
C GLY A 19 7.02 -4.71 -4.44
N VAL A 20 7.19 -5.37 -3.31
CA VAL A 20 8.50 -5.66 -2.70
C VAL A 20 8.58 -7.15 -2.40
N ILE A 21 9.67 -7.77 -2.85
CA ILE A 21 9.89 -9.22 -2.72
C ILE A 21 11.26 -9.54 -2.13
N SER A 22 11.37 -10.72 -1.54
CA SER A 22 12.64 -11.40 -1.27
C SER A 22 12.50 -12.89 -1.62
N THR A 23 13.62 -13.61 -1.66
CA THR A 23 13.64 -15.06 -1.84
C THR A 23 14.57 -15.70 -0.82
N THR A 24 14.54 -17.04 -0.69
CA THR A 24 15.48 -17.74 0.17
C THR A 24 16.93 -17.53 -0.26
N ALA A 25 17.17 -17.48 -1.58
CA ALA A 25 18.51 -17.24 -2.13
C ALA A 25 18.97 -15.78 -2.00
N GLU A 26 18.04 -14.84 -2.03
CA GLU A 26 18.28 -13.39 -1.92
C GLU A 26 17.33 -12.83 -0.85
N PRO A 27 17.70 -12.90 0.44
CA PRO A 27 16.82 -12.59 1.55
C PRO A 27 16.53 -11.09 1.72
N ASN A 28 17.33 -10.21 1.12
CA ASN A 28 17.12 -8.78 1.18
C ASN A 28 15.90 -8.39 0.33
N PRO A 29 14.92 -7.67 0.88
CA PRO A 29 13.78 -7.14 0.14
C PRO A 29 14.23 -6.21 -0.98
N ARG A 30 13.51 -6.20 -2.11
CA ARG A 30 13.76 -5.35 -3.27
C ARG A 30 12.50 -5.10 -4.08
N CYS A 31 12.46 -3.97 -4.76
CA CYS A 31 11.31 -3.57 -5.57
C CYS A 31 11.13 -4.48 -6.78
N ALA A 32 9.89 -4.77 -7.11
CA ALA A 32 9.54 -5.65 -8.23
C ALA A 32 8.22 -5.22 -8.88
N VAL A 33 7.99 -5.74 -10.09
CA VAL A 33 6.71 -5.67 -10.82
C VAL A 33 6.21 -7.09 -11.03
N ALA A 34 4.92 -7.36 -10.73
CA ALA A 34 4.34 -8.66 -11.02
C ALA A 34 3.90 -8.74 -12.48
N ILE A 35 4.17 -9.89 -13.11
CA ILE A 35 3.78 -10.23 -14.48
C ILE A 35 3.53 -11.73 -14.62
N GLY A 36 2.31 -12.13 -14.96
CA GLY A 36 1.91 -13.54 -15.04
C GLY A 36 2.09 -14.26 -13.70
N ASP A 37 2.98 -15.24 -13.66
CA ASP A 37 3.36 -16.01 -12.47
C ASP A 37 4.77 -15.67 -11.96
N HIS A 38 5.32 -14.56 -12.43
CA HIS A 38 6.65 -14.06 -12.07
C HIS A 38 6.58 -12.65 -11.48
N ALA A 39 7.66 -12.30 -10.80
CA ALA A 39 8.03 -10.93 -10.45
C ALA A 39 9.27 -10.54 -11.27
N LEU A 40 9.24 -9.38 -11.89
CA LEU A 40 10.38 -8.71 -12.47
C LEU A 40 11.12 -7.94 -11.36
N ASP A 41 12.31 -8.35 -11.03
CA ASP A 41 13.20 -7.69 -10.08
C ASP A 41 13.73 -6.38 -10.68
N LEU A 42 13.25 -5.25 -10.17
CA LEU A 42 13.57 -3.94 -10.71
C LEU A 42 15.02 -3.52 -10.47
N ALA A 43 15.64 -4.00 -9.39
CA ALA A 43 17.06 -3.72 -9.13
C ALA A 43 17.94 -4.41 -10.17
N LYS A 44 17.68 -5.70 -10.46
CA LYS A 44 18.40 -6.43 -11.52
C LYS A 44 18.12 -5.86 -12.90
N TYR A 45 16.88 -5.45 -13.16
CA TYR A 45 16.47 -4.83 -14.41
C TYR A 45 17.23 -3.51 -14.67
N ALA A 46 17.31 -2.64 -13.65
CA ALA A 46 18.08 -1.41 -13.71
C ALA A 46 19.59 -1.68 -13.88
N PHE A 47 20.15 -2.62 -13.11
CA PHE A 47 21.55 -3.02 -13.20
C PHE A 47 21.92 -3.59 -14.58
N ALA A 48 21.00 -4.27 -15.24
CA ALA A 48 21.16 -4.74 -16.62
C ALA A 48 21.12 -3.60 -17.66
N GLY A 49 21.07 -2.33 -17.23
CA GLY A 49 21.09 -1.15 -18.09
C GLY A 49 19.77 -0.87 -18.83
N ARG A 50 18.69 -1.59 -18.48
CA ARG A 50 17.41 -1.49 -19.20
C ARG A 50 16.70 -0.16 -19.01
N LEU A 51 17.07 0.63 -18.00
CA LEU A 51 16.54 1.97 -17.71
C LEU A 51 17.51 3.10 -18.07
N ALA A 52 18.60 2.82 -18.80
CA ALA A 52 19.62 3.81 -19.11
C ALA A 52 19.09 4.99 -19.96
N SER A 53 18.21 4.73 -20.93
CA SER A 53 17.57 5.79 -21.73
C SER A 53 16.65 6.66 -20.86
N VAL A 54 15.80 6.05 -20.05
CA VAL A 54 14.92 6.76 -19.11
C VAL A 54 15.74 7.58 -18.12
N SER A 55 16.82 7.00 -17.56
CA SER A 55 17.74 7.72 -16.67
C SER A 55 18.28 8.99 -17.32
N LYS A 56 18.77 8.90 -18.54
CA LYS A 56 19.31 10.03 -19.29
C LYS A 56 18.29 11.12 -19.56
N ASP A 57 17.06 10.75 -19.91
CA ASP A 57 15.98 11.67 -20.25
C ASP A 57 15.47 12.46 -19.04
N PHE A 58 15.67 11.92 -17.83
CA PHE A 58 15.22 12.52 -16.57
C PHE A 58 16.38 12.94 -15.63
N GLY A 59 17.52 13.31 -16.19
CA GLY A 59 18.61 13.92 -15.41
C GLY A 59 19.53 12.94 -14.71
N HIS A 60 19.76 11.77 -15.30
CA HIS A 60 20.69 10.73 -14.81
C HIS A 60 20.29 10.10 -13.47
N VAL A 61 19.05 9.58 -13.40
CA VAL A 61 18.53 8.88 -12.23
C VAL A 61 19.27 7.56 -12.00
N GLU A 62 19.78 7.33 -10.80
CA GLU A 62 20.41 6.07 -10.38
C GLU A 62 19.37 5.05 -9.93
N PHE A 63 18.72 4.37 -10.86
CA PHE A 63 17.62 3.44 -10.59
C PHE A 63 18.00 2.23 -9.76
N ASP A 64 19.26 1.80 -9.76
CA ASP A 64 19.77 0.74 -8.89
C ASP A 64 19.64 1.12 -7.41
N HIS A 65 19.92 2.37 -7.06
CA HIS A 65 19.68 2.89 -5.70
C HIS A 65 18.18 3.03 -5.38
N VAL A 66 17.38 3.45 -6.35
CA VAL A 66 15.94 3.60 -6.19
C VAL A 66 15.24 2.28 -5.87
N PHE A 67 15.69 1.18 -6.49
CA PHE A 67 15.02 -0.12 -6.40
C PHE A 67 15.63 -1.12 -5.42
N GLY A 68 16.64 -0.71 -4.65
CA GLY A 68 17.02 -1.49 -3.48
C GLY A 68 18.39 -2.16 -3.51
N GLN A 69 19.37 -1.61 -4.24
CA GLN A 69 20.76 -1.92 -3.94
C GLN A 69 21.27 -0.97 -2.86
N VAL A 70 21.17 -1.37 -1.61
CA VAL A 70 21.92 -0.72 -0.54
C VAL A 70 23.39 -1.09 -0.73
N ARG A 71 24.15 -0.23 -1.41
CA ARG A 71 25.61 -0.26 -1.21
C ARG A 71 25.86 0.26 0.19
N PRO A 72 26.63 -0.45 1.03
CA PRO A 72 27.10 0.17 2.27
C PRO A 72 27.89 1.40 1.85
N HIS A 73 27.45 2.59 2.23
CA HIS A 73 28.23 3.81 2.09
C HIS A 73 29.53 3.62 2.86
N GLN A 74 30.64 3.49 2.15
CA GLN A 74 31.94 3.74 2.71
C GLN A 74 32.01 5.26 2.92
N ASN A 75 32.02 5.70 4.19
CA ASN A 75 32.20 7.07 4.67
C ASN A 75 30.94 7.97 4.74
N ASP A 76 30.01 7.65 5.63
CA ASP A 76 29.14 8.67 6.19
C ASP A 76 29.39 8.79 7.71
N GLU A 77 30.38 9.64 8.10
CA GLU A 77 30.62 10.04 9.49
C GLU A 77 29.54 10.99 10.06
N LEU A 78 28.43 11.21 9.35
CA LEU A 78 27.32 12.09 9.75
C LEU A 78 25.96 11.36 9.84
N ALA A 79 25.95 10.04 9.98
CA ALA A 79 24.74 9.35 10.39
C ALA A 79 24.46 9.70 11.86
N VAL A 80 23.77 10.81 12.06
CA VAL A 80 23.17 11.13 13.36
C VAL A 80 22.22 9.98 13.71
N ASP A 81 22.55 9.34 14.79
CA ASP A 81 22.02 8.18 15.46
C ASP A 81 20.49 8.25 15.69
N PHE A 82 19.72 8.13 14.59
CA PHE A 82 18.36 7.64 14.65
C PHE A 82 18.47 6.17 14.25
N GLN A 83 18.52 5.31 15.23
CA GLN A 83 18.34 3.86 15.08
C GLN A 83 16.95 3.55 14.52
N LEU A 84 16.71 3.92 13.28
CA LEU A 84 15.75 3.25 12.41
C LEU A 84 16.51 2.05 11.82
N THR A 85 16.75 1.07 12.65
CA THR A 85 17.13 -0.27 12.26
C THR A 85 16.08 -0.78 11.28
N ASP A 86 16.54 -1.29 10.14
CA ASP A 86 15.81 -1.89 9.03
C ASP A 86 15.20 -0.91 8.02
N HIS A 87 16.05 -0.17 7.29
CA HIS A 87 15.66 0.37 5.99
C HIS A 87 15.48 -0.80 5.00
N GLN A 88 14.32 -1.46 5.13
CA GLN A 88 13.93 -2.39 4.07
C GLN A 88 13.66 -1.56 2.81
N PRO A 89 14.25 -1.92 1.66
CA PRO A 89 13.90 -1.31 0.40
C PRO A 89 12.39 -1.30 0.21
N SER A 90 11.86 -0.15 -0.14
CA SER A 90 10.44 0.08 -0.33
C SER A 90 10.23 0.96 -1.56
N LEU A 91 9.01 0.99 -2.07
CA LEU A 91 8.67 1.80 -3.23
C LEU A 91 8.59 3.31 -2.94
N ASN A 92 8.79 3.77 -1.70
CA ASN A 92 8.63 5.17 -1.31
C ASN A 92 9.48 6.12 -2.16
N THR A 93 10.75 5.80 -2.38
CA THR A 93 11.65 6.63 -3.20
C THR A 93 11.15 6.74 -4.63
N PHE A 94 10.80 5.61 -5.25
CA PHE A 94 10.25 5.59 -6.61
C PHE A 94 8.91 6.32 -6.70
N ALA A 95 8.02 6.08 -5.76
CA ALA A 95 6.69 6.69 -5.71
C ALA A 95 6.75 8.23 -5.56
N ALA A 96 7.76 8.76 -4.87
CA ALA A 96 7.97 10.20 -4.69
C ALA A 96 8.53 10.90 -5.94
N MET A 97 8.99 10.16 -6.95
CA MET A 97 9.50 10.74 -8.19
C MET A 97 8.39 11.35 -9.04
N ASP A 98 8.80 12.18 -9.99
CA ASP A 98 7.88 12.80 -10.95
C ASP A 98 7.02 11.73 -11.65
N TRP A 99 5.73 11.97 -11.79
CA TRP A 99 4.79 11.01 -12.36
C TRP A 99 5.11 10.66 -13.83
N LYS A 100 5.71 11.61 -14.59
CA LYS A 100 6.15 11.37 -15.99
C LYS A 100 7.32 10.40 -16.03
N LEU A 101 8.26 10.49 -15.07
CA LEU A 101 9.35 9.54 -14.94
C LEU A 101 8.81 8.14 -14.60
N ARG A 102 7.88 8.03 -13.65
CA ARG A 102 7.23 6.75 -13.32
C ARG A 102 6.54 6.13 -14.52
N GLY A 103 5.82 6.95 -15.29
CA GLY A 103 5.20 6.55 -16.56
C GLY A 103 6.21 6.10 -17.61
N ALA A 104 7.37 6.76 -17.74
CA ALA A 104 8.43 6.37 -18.66
C ALA A 104 9.06 5.01 -18.26
N VAL A 105 9.33 4.79 -16.97
CA VAL A 105 9.80 3.49 -16.45
C VAL A 105 8.80 2.39 -16.77
N ARG A 106 7.52 2.61 -16.52
CA ARG A 106 6.45 1.65 -16.82
C ARG A 106 6.39 1.33 -18.32
N SER A 107 6.45 2.35 -19.18
CA SER A 107 6.42 2.19 -20.63
C SER A 107 7.63 1.40 -21.14
N GLN A 108 8.82 1.65 -20.58
CA GLN A 108 10.02 0.90 -20.90
C GLN A 108 9.89 -0.58 -20.52
N ILE A 109 9.38 -0.87 -19.31
CA ILE A 109 9.13 -2.24 -18.86
C ILE A 109 8.14 -2.93 -19.82
N GLN A 110 7.04 -2.27 -20.17
CA GLN A 110 6.04 -2.83 -21.10
C GLN A 110 6.63 -3.14 -22.46
N GLN A 111 7.47 -2.25 -22.99
CA GLN A 111 8.12 -2.45 -24.29
C GLN A 111 9.10 -3.61 -24.25
N ASP A 112 9.97 -3.64 -23.24
CA ASP A 112 10.97 -4.68 -23.10
C ASP A 112 10.37 -6.08 -22.88
N LEU A 113 9.23 -6.16 -22.16
CA LEU A 113 8.49 -7.41 -22.01
C LEU A 113 7.88 -7.89 -23.33
N LYS A 114 7.31 -6.97 -24.15
CA LYS A 114 6.78 -7.31 -25.48
C LYS A 114 7.87 -7.79 -26.43
N ASP A 115 9.03 -7.17 -26.38
CA ASP A 115 10.14 -7.46 -27.28
C ASP A 115 10.99 -8.66 -26.82
N GLY A 116 10.68 -9.24 -25.63
CA GLY A 116 11.50 -10.29 -25.04
C GLY A 116 12.90 -9.83 -24.66
N ALA A 117 13.08 -8.53 -24.41
CA ALA A 117 14.37 -7.89 -24.16
C ALA A 117 14.79 -7.92 -22.67
N VAL A 118 13.94 -8.40 -21.77
CA VAL A 118 14.24 -8.53 -20.36
C VAL A 118 15.13 -9.77 -20.12
N PRO A 119 16.30 -9.63 -19.50
CA PRO A 119 17.13 -10.79 -19.16
C PRO A 119 16.40 -11.79 -18.24
N GLU A 120 16.51 -13.08 -18.51
CA GLU A 120 15.88 -14.14 -17.69
C GLU A 120 16.25 -14.05 -16.20
N THR A 121 17.47 -13.60 -15.90
CA THR A 121 17.98 -13.42 -14.52
C THR A 121 17.24 -12.37 -13.72
N CYS A 122 16.44 -11.51 -14.39
CA CYS A 122 15.61 -10.51 -13.74
C CYS A 122 14.27 -11.08 -13.23
N PHE A 123 13.91 -12.31 -13.63
CA PHE A 123 12.63 -12.91 -13.24
C PHE A 123 12.78 -13.81 -12.02
N VAL A 124 11.79 -13.74 -11.14
CA VAL A 124 11.61 -14.60 -9.97
C VAL A 124 10.20 -15.17 -10.02
N LYS A 125 10.02 -16.47 -9.83
CA LYS A 125 8.68 -17.05 -9.72
C LYS A 125 7.98 -16.51 -8.48
N LEU A 126 6.71 -16.12 -8.60
CA LEU A 126 5.92 -15.65 -7.47
C LEU A 126 5.78 -16.71 -6.38
N SER A 127 5.80 -18.00 -6.74
CA SER A 127 5.79 -19.11 -5.78
C SER A 127 7.04 -19.24 -4.93
N GLU A 128 8.15 -18.64 -5.36
CA GLU A 128 9.43 -18.64 -4.66
C GLU A 128 9.68 -17.31 -3.94
N ALA A 129 8.83 -16.31 -4.18
CA ALA A 129 8.95 -14.98 -3.64
C ALA A 129 8.17 -14.82 -2.33
N LYS A 130 8.86 -14.33 -1.29
CA LYS A 130 8.21 -13.78 -0.12
C LYS A 130 7.86 -12.32 -0.43
N GLN A 131 6.61 -11.97 -0.26
CA GLN A 131 6.09 -10.62 -0.47
C GLN A 131 6.11 -9.84 0.85
N HIS A 132 6.38 -8.54 0.77
CA HIS A 132 6.49 -7.62 1.89
C HIS A 132 5.49 -6.47 1.74
N LEU A 133 5.34 -5.64 2.78
CA LEU A 133 4.66 -4.35 2.62
C LEU A 133 5.36 -3.55 1.52
N PRO A 134 4.63 -3.08 0.51
CA PRO A 134 5.25 -2.44 -0.66
C PRO A 134 5.80 -1.05 -0.33
N MET A 135 5.29 -0.41 0.72
CA MET A 135 5.67 0.94 1.14
C MET A 135 5.79 1.03 2.65
N GLN A 136 6.63 1.93 3.13
CA GLN A 136 6.59 2.42 4.50
C GLN A 136 5.41 3.40 4.60
N ILE A 137 4.57 3.21 5.61
CA ILE A 137 3.33 3.95 5.79
C ILE A 137 3.47 4.85 7.01
N PRO A 138 3.73 6.16 6.84
CA PRO A 138 3.92 7.08 7.97
C PRO A 138 2.60 7.58 8.57
N GLY A 139 1.50 7.48 7.83
CA GLY A 139 0.17 7.91 8.25
C GLY A 139 -0.91 7.13 7.53
N PHE A 140 -2.07 6.99 8.18
CA PHE A 140 -3.22 6.32 7.62
C PHE A 140 -4.49 7.09 8.01
N SER A 141 -5.20 7.59 7.01
CA SER A 141 -6.49 8.27 7.16
C SER A 141 -7.55 7.46 6.44
N ASP A 142 -8.58 7.09 7.17
CA ASP A 142 -9.67 6.28 6.68
C ASP A 142 -10.91 7.15 6.44
N PHE A 143 -11.35 7.19 5.17
CA PHE A 143 -12.45 8.02 4.71
C PHE A 143 -13.71 7.20 4.52
N TYR A 144 -14.77 7.73 5.00
CA TYR A 144 -16.12 7.16 4.96
C TYR A 144 -16.88 7.63 3.71
N THR A 145 -16.43 7.23 2.51
CA THR A 145 -16.92 7.80 1.24
C THR A 145 -17.90 6.94 0.45
N SER A 146 -18.04 5.64 0.77
CA SER A 146 -19.06 4.80 0.12
C SER A 146 -20.46 5.12 0.65
N LEU A 147 -21.36 5.53 -0.26
CA LEU A 147 -22.75 5.84 0.11
C LEU A 147 -23.47 4.61 0.66
N GLU A 148 -23.29 3.45 0.04
CA GLU A 148 -23.90 2.19 0.46
C GLU A 148 -23.41 1.78 1.85
N HIS A 149 -22.11 1.89 2.09
CA HIS A 149 -21.54 1.61 3.41
C HIS A 149 -22.08 2.59 4.46
N CYS A 150 -22.12 3.88 4.13
CA CYS A 150 -22.68 4.91 5.00
C CYS A 150 -24.16 4.64 5.34
N GLN A 151 -24.96 4.24 4.37
CA GLN A 151 -26.38 3.90 4.58
C GLN A 151 -26.52 2.65 5.46
N ASN A 152 -25.74 1.61 5.22
CA ASN A 152 -25.77 0.37 5.99
C ASN A 152 -25.37 0.60 7.45
N CYS A 153 -24.31 1.37 7.69
CA CYS A 153 -23.88 1.74 9.04
C CYS A 153 -24.90 2.65 9.74
N SER A 154 -25.51 3.61 9.04
CA SER A 154 -26.54 4.49 9.58
C SER A 154 -27.83 3.74 9.96
N GLY A 155 -28.19 2.71 9.19
CA GLY A 155 -29.31 1.83 9.50
C GLY A 155 -29.12 1.01 10.76
N GLN A 156 -27.90 0.65 11.09
CA GLN A 156 -27.57 -0.03 12.35
C GLN A 156 -27.62 0.91 13.57
N MET A 157 -27.45 2.19 13.37
CA MET A 157 -27.57 3.24 14.39
C MET A 157 -28.98 3.87 14.42
N ALA A 158 -29.99 3.08 14.22
CA ALA A 158 -31.47 3.20 14.40
C ALA A 158 -32.14 4.60 14.33
N ALA A 159 -31.57 5.63 13.76
CA ALA A 159 -32.18 6.93 13.46
C ALA A 159 -31.19 7.92 12.81
N ALA A 160 -29.96 7.54 12.55
CA ALA A 160 -28.99 8.47 12.01
C ALA A 160 -29.21 8.66 10.52
N LYS A 161 -29.69 9.81 10.14
CA LYS A 161 -29.63 10.26 8.74
C LYS A 161 -28.18 10.54 8.39
N ILE A 162 -27.79 10.27 7.13
CA ILE A 162 -26.48 10.67 6.61
C ILE A 162 -26.26 12.16 6.92
N PRO A 163 -25.22 12.52 7.65
CA PRO A 163 -24.99 13.90 8.05
C PRO A 163 -24.66 14.77 6.82
N LYS A 164 -25.10 16.02 6.84
CA LYS A 164 -24.94 16.92 5.69
C LYS A 164 -23.48 17.08 5.25
N ASN A 165 -22.54 17.08 6.19
CA ASN A 165 -21.11 17.20 5.89
C ASN A 165 -20.57 16.04 5.06
N TRP A 166 -21.17 14.86 5.10
CA TRP A 166 -20.77 13.70 4.30
C TRP A 166 -20.74 14.01 2.80
N TYR A 167 -21.68 14.83 2.31
CA TYR A 167 -21.76 15.22 0.90
C TYR A 167 -20.76 16.29 0.47
N TYR A 168 -20.10 16.98 1.43
CA TYR A 168 -19.19 18.10 1.18
C TYR A 168 -17.77 17.82 1.68
N ALA A 169 -17.64 17.20 2.81
CA ALA A 169 -16.40 16.83 3.45
C ALA A 169 -16.63 15.51 4.20
N PRO A 170 -16.40 14.36 3.56
CA PRO A 170 -16.63 13.05 4.16
C PRO A 170 -15.93 12.92 5.50
N SER A 171 -16.56 12.23 6.43
CA SER A 171 -15.95 11.93 7.73
C SER A 171 -14.70 11.08 7.53
N VAL A 172 -13.72 11.29 8.38
CA VAL A 172 -12.40 10.63 8.32
C VAL A 172 -11.89 10.42 9.74
N TYR A 173 -11.16 9.34 9.97
CA TYR A 173 -10.39 9.14 11.19
C TYR A 173 -8.96 8.70 10.86
N ASN A 174 -8.02 8.99 11.75
CA ASN A 174 -6.67 8.48 11.64
C ASN A 174 -6.62 7.09 12.26
N SER A 175 -6.20 6.11 11.49
CA SER A 175 -6.04 4.75 11.96
C SER A 175 -4.58 4.46 12.33
N ARG A 176 -4.34 3.28 12.90
CA ARG A 176 -3.03 2.86 13.37
C ARG A 176 -2.19 2.31 12.22
N VAL A 177 -1.05 2.92 11.95
CA VAL A 177 -0.12 2.48 10.90
C VAL A 177 0.68 1.24 11.28
N SER A 178 0.99 1.04 12.57
CA SER A 178 1.81 -0.09 13.05
C SER A 178 1.11 -1.45 12.96
N SER A 179 -0.19 -1.48 12.70
CA SER A 179 -1.00 -2.69 12.52
C SER A 179 -1.42 -2.92 11.06
N VAL A 180 -0.90 -2.14 10.12
CA VAL A 180 -1.04 -2.43 8.69
C VAL A 180 -0.08 -3.57 8.34
N VAL A 181 -0.63 -4.65 7.77
CA VAL A 181 0.12 -5.88 7.46
C VAL A 181 -0.10 -6.34 6.03
N PRO A 182 0.89 -7.02 5.42
CA PRO A 182 0.75 -7.61 4.09
C PRO A 182 -0.17 -8.84 4.13
N THR A 183 -0.82 -9.14 3.01
CA THR A 183 -1.60 -10.37 2.84
C THR A 183 -0.71 -11.50 2.28
N PRO A 184 -0.79 -12.76 2.80
CA PRO A 184 -1.62 -13.20 3.93
C PRO A 184 -0.92 -12.97 5.29
N THR A 185 -1.67 -12.51 6.26
CA THR A 185 -1.20 -12.43 7.66
C THR A 185 -2.32 -12.88 8.60
N THR A 186 -1.97 -13.71 9.58
CA THR A 186 -2.91 -14.10 10.63
C THR A 186 -3.00 -13.00 11.67
N LEU A 187 -4.22 -12.52 11.92
CA LEU A 187 -4.51 -11.53 12.95
C LEU A 187 -5.14 -12.21 14.18
N SER A 188 -4.72 -11.78 15.35
CA SER A 188 -5.35 -12.22 16.60
C SER A 188 -6.68 -11.49 16.80
N ARG A 189 -7.69 -12.22 17.27
CA ARG A 189 -8.96 -11.65 17.68
C ARG A 189 -8.73 -10.65 18.82
N PRO A 190 -9.12 -9.37 18.68
CA PRO A 190 -8.86 -8.37 19.71
C PRO A 190 -9.78 -8.53 20.93
N SER A 191 -9.27 -8.13 22.08
CA SER A 191 -10.05 -8.02 23.32
C SER A 191 -10.11 -6.56 23.75
N ASN A 192 -11.29 -6.10 24.12
CA ASN A 192 -11.52 -4.77 24.64
C ASN A 192 -12.85 -4.72 25.41
N VAL A 193 -13.29 -3.53 25.81
CA VAL A 193 -14.58 -3.30 26.45
C VAL A 193 -15.71 -3.24 25.44
N TYR A 194 -16.85 -3.83 25.77
CA TYR A 194 -18.08 -3.76 25.00
C TYR A 194 -19.32 -3.87 25.88
N PHE A 195 -20.49 -3.46 25.40
CA PHE A 195 -21.75 -3.66 26.09
C PHE A 195 -22.16 -5.14 26.07
N LYS A 196 -22.41 -5.72 27.24
CA LYS A 196 -22.69 -7.16 27.38
C LYS A 196 -23.94 -7.60 26.61
N ASP A 197 -25.04 -6.90 26.77
CA ASP A 197 -26.36 -7.31 26.28
C ASP A 197 -27.06 -6.20 25.46
N GLY A 198 -26.30 -5.30 24.85
CA GLY A 198 -26.79 -4.20 24.03
C GLY A 198 -26.32 -2.82 24.51
N ILE A 199 -26.69 -1.77 23.78
CA ILE A 199 -26.26 -0.40 24.07
C ILE A 199 -26.73 0.00 25.48
N ASP A 200 -25.83 0.67 26.21
CA ASP A 200 -26.04 1.21 27.57
C ASP A 200 -26.26 0.14 28.66
N THR A 201 -25.94 -1.13 28.40
CA THR A 201 -25.88 -2.17 29.43
C THR A 201 -24.51 -2.18 30.13
N GLU A 202 -24.33 -3.07 31.13
CA GLU A 202 -23.08 -3.21 31.89
C GLU A 202 -21.90 -3.50 30.94
N PRO A 203 -20.84 -2.68 30.96
CA PRO A 203 -19.65 -2.93 30.15
C PRO A 203 -18.87 -4.14 30.67
N VAL A 204 -18.34 -4.95 29.78
CA VAL A 204 -17.48 -6.09 30.10
C VAL A 204 -16.24 -6.08 29.21
N TYR A 205 -15.12 -6.60 29.72
CA TYR A 205 -13.90 -6.78 28.94
C TYR A 205 -13.82 -8.22 28.41
N GLY A 206 -13.49 -8.36 27.13
CA GLY A 206 -13.29 -9.69 26.53
C GLY A 206 -12.99 -9.64 25.03
N PRO A 207 -12.80 -10.81 24.39
CA PRO A 207 -12.62 -10.90 22.96
C PRO A 207 -13.89 -10.45 22.22
N THR A 208 -13.69 -9.78 21.08
CA THR A 208 -14.84 -9.38 20.26
C THR A 208 -15.70 -10.57 19.86
N ARG A 209 -17.01 -10.44 20.01
CA ARG A 209 -18.01 -11.41 19.56
C ARG A 209 -18.52 -11.12 18.14
N ARG A 210 -18.15 -9.95 17.60
CA ARG A 210 -18.60 -9.45 16.29
C ARG A 210 -17.41 -8.97 15.45
N LEU A 211 -16.53 -9.91 15.12
CA LEU A 211 -15.46 -9.63 14.17
C LEU A 211 -16.05 -9.58 12.76
N ASP A 212 -15.74 -8.53 12.04
CA ASP A 212 -16.21 -8.24 10.69
C ASP A 212 -15.06 -7.79 9.78
N PHE A 213 -15.29 -7.74 8.49
CA PHE A 213 -14.35 -7.23 7.49
C PHE A 213 -14.97 -6.04 6.74
N GLU A 214 -14.11 -5.18 6.21
CA GLU A 214 -14.52 -4.14 5.27
C GLU A 214 -13.60 -4.22 4.05
N LEU A 215 -14.19 -4.56 2.89
CA LEU A 215 -13.46 -4.55 1.62
C LEU A 215 -13.39 -3.13 1.08
N GLU A 216 -12.19 -2.60 1.01
CA GLU A 216 -11.91 -1.21 0.67
C GLU A 216 -10.87 -1.07 -0.42
N MET A 217 -10.81 0.13 -0.99
CA MET A 217 -9.74 0.61 -1.85
C MET A 217 -8.82 1.54 -1.07
N GLY A 218 -7.61 1.08 -0.79
CA GLY A 218 -6.54 1.94 -0.30
C GLY A 218 -5.77 2.58 -1.46
N TYR A 219 -5.29 3.83 -1.28
CA TYR A 219 -4.36 4.44 -2.23
C TYR A 219 -3.20 5.11 -1.51
N PHE A 220 -2.04 5.12 -2.17
CA PHE A 220 -0.84 5.74 -1.64
C PHE A 220 -0.67 7.14 -2.18
N VAL A 221 -0.63 8.13 -1.26
CA VAL A 221 -0.24 9.51 -1.57
C VAL A 221 1.28 9.57 -1.51
N SER A 222 1.92 9.85 -2.64
CA SER A 222 3.38 9.78 -2.79
C SER A 222 4.08 11.13 -2.94
N LYS A 223 3.34 12.18 -3.28
CA LYS A 223 3.86 13.54 -3.41
C LYS A 223 3.20 14.43 -2.34
N PRO A 224 3.97 15.08 -1.46
CA PRO A 224 3.40 15.95 -0.44
C PRO A 224 2.82 17.24 -1.05
N ILE A 225 1.84 17.81 -0.35
CA ILE A 225 1.38 19.18 -0.58
C ILE A 225 2.11 20.07 0.44
N PRO A 226 2.77 21.16 0.04
CA PRO A 226 3.45 22.06 0.97
C PRO A 226 2.50 22.57 2.05
N HIS A 227 2.98 22.65 3.29
CA HIS A 227 2.19 23.16 4.41
C HIS A 227 1.60 24.54 4.10
N GLY A 228 0.32 24.72 4.39
CA GLY A 228 -0.41 25.95 4.11
C GLY A 228 -0.85 26.15 2.65
N SER A 229 -0.52 25.22 1.76
CA SER A 229 -0.95 25.24 0.37
C SER A 229 -2.23 24.43 0.17
N THR A 230 -2.96 24.74 -0.91
CA THR A 230 -4.09 23.95 -1.42
C THR A 230 -3.75 23.42 -2.80
N MET A 231 -4.39 22.35 -3.19
CA MET A 231 -4.21 21.72 -4.48
C MET A 231 -5.57 21.56 -5.17
N PRO A 232 -5.70 21.94 -6.45
CA PRO A 232 -6.92 21.69 -7.21
C PRO A 232 -7.08 20.19 -7.49
N VAL A 233 -8.32 19.70 -7.55
CA VAL A 233 -8.63 18.29 -7.83
C VAL A 233 -8.01 17.79 -9.13
N SER A 234 -7.87 18.66 -10.14
CA SER A 234 -7.25 18.33 -11.43
C SER A 234 -5.81 17.85 -11.33
N GLU A 235 -5.09 18.22 -10.26
CA GLU A 235 -3.70 17.84 -9.99
C GLU A 235 -3.58 16.58 -9.11
N ALA A 236 -4.68 16.09 -8.54
CA ALA A 236 -4.67 14.97 -7.58
C ALA A 236 -3.96 13.72 -8.14
N LYS A 237 -4.08 13.45 -9.45
CA LYS A 237 -3.42 12.32 -10.11
C LYS A 237 -1.89 12.33 -9.98
N GLU A 238 -1.26 13.49 -9.85
CA GLU A 238 0.19 13.60 -9.69
C GLU A 238 0.67 13.18 -8.30
N HIS A 239 -0.26 13.21 -7.33
CA HIS A 239 0.00 12.89 -5.93
C HIS A 239 -0.34 11.44 -5.57
N ILE A 240 -1.07 10.73 -6.43
CA ILE A 240 -1.44 9.33 -6.22
C ILE A 240 -0.45 8.43 -6.93
N PHE A 241 0.16 7.48 -6.20
CA PHE A 241 1.03 6.47 -6.79
C PHE A 241 0.22 5.31 -7.37
N GLY A 242 -0.74 4.80 -6.61
CA GLY A 242 -1.55 3.68 -7.03
C GLY A 242 -2.41 3.13 -5.90
N PHE A 243 -3.10 2.02 -6.19
CA PHE A 243 -4.16 1.45 -5.38
C PHE A 243 -3.83 0.04 -4.91
N VAL A 244 -4.37 -0.30 -3.74
CA VAL A 244 -4.36 -1.64 -3.14
C VAL A 244 -5.76 -2.03 -2.71
N LEU A 245 -6.05 -3.32 -2.67
CA LEU A 245 -7.18 -3.83 -1.91
C LEU A 245 -6.82 -3.78 -0.43
N LEU A 246 -7.76 -3.33 0.38
CA LEU A 246 -7.60 -3.18 1.81
C LEU A 246 -8.75 -3.88 2.52
N ASN A 247 -8.45 -4.52 3.62
CA ASN A 247 -9.44 -5.03 4.55
C ASN A 247 -9.24 -4.33 5.90
N ASP A 248 -10.18 -3.45 6.24
CA ASP A 248 -10.24 -2.80 7.55
C ASP A 248 -11.00 -3.70 8.53
N TRP A 249 -10.24 -4.55 9.23
CA TRP A 249 -10.79 -5.47 10.20
C TRP A 249 -11.49 -4.73 11.33
N SER A 250 -12.73 -5.14 11.63
CA SER A 250 -13.63 -4.39 12.51
C SER A 250 -14.15 -5.26 13.64
N ALA A 251 -13.93 -4.83 14.87
CA ALA A 251 -14.55 -5.41 16.06
C ALA A 251 -15.81 -4.61 16.39
N ARG A 252 -16.97 -4.98 15.83
CA ARG A 252 -18.18 -4.15 15.81
C ARG A 252 -18.78 -3.88 17.18
N ASP A 253 -18.69 -4.82 18.10
CA ASP A 253 -19.16 -4.63 19.46
C ASP A 253 -18.25 -3.67 20.26
N HIS A 254 -16.94 -3.76 20.08
CA HIS A 254 -15.99 -2.79 20.62
C HIS A 254 -16.18 -1.41 19.99
N GLN A 255 -16.42 -1.34 18.66
CA GLN A 255 -16.68 -0.10 17.95
C GLN A 255 -17.92 0.61 18.46
N LEU A 256 -19.00 -0.13 18.72
CA LEU A 256 -20.22 0.43 19.24
C LEU A 256 -20.03 1.07 20.62
N PHE A 257 -19.15 0.50 21.45
CA PHE A 257 -18.83 1.03 22.76
C PHE A 257 -17.97 2.30 22.69
N GLU A 258 -16.91 2.30 21.86
CA GLU A 258 -15.93 3.39 21.82
C GLU A 258 -16.24 4.53 20.85
N MET A 259 -17.23 4.36 19.95
CA MET A 259 -17.47 5.27 18.82
C MET A 259 -17.66 6.73 19.24
N ARG A 260 -18.22 6.99 20.41
CA ARG A 260 -18.44 8.34 20.93
C ARG A 260 -17.45 8.65 22.05
N PRO A 261 -16.90 9.89 22.10
CA PRO A 261 -17.19 11.04 21.22
C PRO A 261 -16.26 11.18 19.99
N LEU A 262 -15.15 10.43 19.89
CA LEU A 262 -14.05 10.72 18.94
C LEU A 262 -13.98 9.77 17.73
N GLY A 263 -14.83 8.76 17.67
CA GLY A 263 -14.81 7.75 16.60
C GLY A 263 -14.04 6.48 16.99
N PRO A 264 -13.86 5.53 16.05
CA PRO A 264 -13.24 4.24 16.32
C PRO A 264 -11.72 4.38 16.50
N PHE A 265 -11.14 3.53 17.37
CA PHE A 265 -9.70 3.44 17.59
C PHE A 265 -9.25 2.00 17.81
N HIS A 266 -9.58 1.39 18.97
CA HIS A 266 -9.17 0.01 19.28
C HIS A 266 -9.91 -1.02 18.42
N SER A 267 -11.16 -0.74 18.09
CA SER A 267 -12.02 -1.61 17.27
C SER A 267 -11.57 -1.74 15.81
N LYS A 268 -10.72 -0.82 15.35
CA LYS A 268 -10.14 -0.78 14.02
C LYS A 268 -8.61 -0.93 14.04
N GLY A 269 -7.95 -0.30 14.99
CA GLY A 269 -6.49 -0.27 15.09
C GLY A 269 -5.80 -1.58 15.47
N PHE A 270 -6.51 -2.71 15.60
CA PHE A 270 -5.89 -4.00 15.88
C PHE A 270 -5.35 -4.71 14.64
N GLY A 271 -5.77 -4.33 13.44
CA GLY A 271 -5.27 -4.90 12.21
C GLY A 271 -5.93 -4.34 10.95
N THR A 272 -5.11 -4.04 9.96
CA THR A 272 -5.51 -3.66 8.61
C THR A 272 -4.67 -4.46 7.62
N SER A 273 -5.31 -5.26 6.76
CA SER A 273 -4.59 -6.06 5.77
C SER A 273 -4.64 -5.37 4.40
N ILE A 274 -3.50 -5.29 3.71
CA ILE A 274 -3.45 -4.76 2.35
C ILE A 274 -2.89 -5.78 1.36
N SER A 275 -3.26 -5.64 0.09
CA SER A 275 -2.60 -6.39 -0.98
C SER A 275 -1.14 -5.95 -1.13
N ASN A 276 -0.26 -6.91 -1.44
CA ASN A 276 1.19 -6.67 -1.52
C ASN A 276 1.63 -6.00 -2.82
N TRP A 277 0.71 -5.90 -3.78
CA TRP A 277 0.95 -5.36 -5.09
C TRP A 277 0.11 -4.11 -5.29
N ILE A 278 0.76 -3.00 -5.62
CA ILE A 278 0.13 -1.71 -5.89
C ILE A 278 -0.17 -1.63 -7.38
N THR A 279 -1.43 -1.54 -7.76
CA THR A 279 -1.83 -1.22 -9.12
C THR A 279 -1.61 0.27 -9.33
N PRO A 280 -0.68 0.68 -10.21
CA PRO A 280 -0.40 2.10 -10.44
C PRO A 280 -1.61 2.79 -11.08
N LEU A 281 -1.75 4.10 -10.82
CA LEU A 281 -2.87 4.88 -11.37
C LEU A 281 -2.94 4.81 -12.90
N GLU A 282 -1.79 4.72 -13.56
CA GLU A 282 -1.66 4.63 -15.03
C GLU A 282 -2.18 3.31 -15.60
N ALA A 283 -2.50 2.33 -14.78
CA ALA A 283 -3.08 1.04 -15.20
C ALA A 283 -4.61 1.03 -15.13
N LEU A 284 -5.23 2.08 -14.58
CA LEU A 284 -6.67 2.26 -14.43
C LEU A 284 -7.21 3.28 -15.43
#